data_196e35460d82811b7ef40f55b4593292
#
_entry.id   196e35460d82811b7ef40f55b4593292
#
_cell.length_a   1.000
_cell.length_b   1.000
_cell.length_c   1.000
_cell.angle_alpha   90.00
_cell.angle_beta   90.00
_cell.angle_gamma   90.00
#
_symmetry.space_group_name_H-M   'P 1'
#
loop_
_entity.id
_entity.type
_entity.pdbx_description
1 polymer ?
#
loop_
_entity_poly.entity_id
_entity_poly.type
_entity_poly.pdbx_seq_one_letter_code
_entity_poly.pdbx_strand_id
1 'polypeptide(L)'
;MNLKPEEISSVIKEQIKNYETKLETSDVGTVIQVADGIARIHGLENAMQGELLEFPGEVYGMVMNLEEDNVGSVLLGDHRNINEGDIVKTTGRVVEVPVGDAMLGRVVNALGQPIDGKGPIATTKSRQIERVASGVISRKSVDTPLQTGIKAIDAMVPIGRGQRELIIGDRQTGKTAIAIDTIINQKGQGVNCVYVAIGQKASTVANIVKTLTEYGAMAYTTVVASTASDLAPLQYIAPYAGCAIGEEWMEEGKDVLVVYDDLSKHATAYRTLSLLLRRPPGREAYPGDVFYLHSRLLERAAKLSDELGSLTALPIIETQAGDVSAYIPTNVISITDGQIYLETEMFNSGFRPAVNAGLSVSRVGGAAQIGAMKKLASPIRVELAQYRELAAFSQFGSELDEDTRNQLAQGERIKEILKQPQYKPMPVEKQVVIIYAATRKYLLDIEVDRILEFESGLFEYISTKYPDIFEKIREEKKLSDELEDALKKAITEFKETF
;
A
#
# COMPACT_ATOMS: atom_id res chain seq x y z
N MET A 1 17.88 43.88 60.81
CA MET A 1 17.35 44.74 59.73
C MET A 1 15.84 44.51 59.69
N ASN A 2 15.07 45.52 60.11
CA ASN A 2 13.60 45.42 59.96
C ASN A 2 13.22 45.86 58.55
N LEU A 3 12.81 44.91 57.72
CA LEU A 3 12.25 45.22 56.43
C LEU A 3 10.91 45.96 56.60
N LYS A 4 10.74 47.07 55.90
CA LYS A 4 9.49 47.84 55.93
C LYS A 4 8.37 47.04 55.25
N PRO A 5 7.13 47.18 55.72
CA PRO A 5 6.01 46.46 55.16
C PRO A 5 5.84 46.62 53.64
N GLU A 6 6.27 47.74 53.07
CA GLU A 6 6.25 48.05 51.62
C GLU A 6 7.31 47.24 50.85
N GLU A 7 8.49 46.96 51.47
CA GLU A 7 9.54 46.11 50.87
C GLU A 7 9.12 44.63 50.83
N ILE A 8 8.43 44.18 51.88
CA ILE A 8 7.86 42.83 51.94
C ILE A 8 6.75 42.66 50.85
N SER A 9 5.91 43.69 50.70
CA SER A 9 4.85 43.67 49.67
C SER A 9 5.41 43.68 48.27
N SER A 10 6.53 44.37 48.00
CA SER A 10 7.19 44.37 46.70
C SER A 10 7.84 43.03 46.37
N VAL A 11 8.50 42.41 47.36
CA VAL A 11 9.12 41.08 47.21
C VAL A 11 8.04 39.99 46.96
N ILE A 12 6.91 40.06 47.67
CA ILE A 12 5.79 39.14 47.48
C ILE A 12 5.16 39.33 46.06
N LYS A 13 4.97 40.58 45.63
CA LYS A 13 4.48 40.85 44.26
C LYS A 13 5.45 40.37 43.19
N GLU A 14 6.74 40.50 43.43
CA GLU A 14 7.77 40.02 42.51
C GLU A 14 7.84 38.48 42.52
N GLN A 15 7.67 37.84 43.66
CA GLN A 15 7.55 36.37 43.72
C GLN A 15 6.27 35.85 43.10
N ILE A 16 5.13 36.53 43.25
CA ILE A 16 3.88 36.18 42.59
C ILE A 16 4.02 36.33 41.06
N LYS A 17 4.64 37.41 40.61
CA LYS A 17 4.89 37.64 39.18
C LYS A 17 5.85 36.60 38.59
N ASN A 18 6.87 36.22 39.34
CA ASN A 18 7.76 35.13 38.98
C ASN A 18 7.10 33.75 39.06
N TYR A 19 6.09 33.59 39.92
CA TYR A 19 5.28 32.37 39.99
C TYR A 19 4.29 32.25 38.82
N GLU A 20 3.65 33.36 38.38
CA GLU A 20 2.87 33.40 37.16
C GLU A 20 3.73 33.13 35.90
N THR A 21 4.97 33.69 35.88
CA THR A 21 5.94 33.39 34.82
C THR A 21 6.42 31.93 34.87
N LYS A 22 6.46 31.29 36.04
CA LYS A 22 6.74 29.86 36.16
C LYS A 22 5.61 28.95 35.70
N LEU A 23 4.36 29.39 35.72
CA LEU A 23 3.23 28.67 35.17
C LEU A 23 3.25 28.68 33.62
N GLU A 24 3.77 29.74 33.00
CA GLU A 24 4.06 29.78 31.57
C GLU A 24 5.31 28.96 31.17
N THR A 25 6.21 28.64 32.09
CA THR A 25 7.42 27.85 31.82
C THR A 25 7.20 26.34 31.75
N SER A 26 6.02 25.81 32.12
CA SER A 26 5.72 24.39 31.95
C SER A 26 5.55 23.97 30.47
N ASP A 27 5.32 24.92 29.59
CA ASP A 27 5.13 24.73 28.16
C ASP A 27 6.42 25.01 27.35
N VAL A 28 7.53 25.24 28.02
CA VAL A 28 8.82 25.57 27.42
C VAL A 28 9.89 24.64 27.99
N GLY A 29 10.69 24.07 27.11
CA GLY A 29 11.85 23.25 27.48
C GLY A 29 13.13 23.74 26.83
N THR A 30 14.24 23.14 27.23
CA THR A 30 15.58 23.45 26.72
C THR A 30 16.20 22.21 26.11
N VAL A 31 16.77 22.33 24.93
CA VAL A 31 17.52 21.26 24.27
C VAL A 31 18.77 20.96 25.09
N ILE A 32 18.87 19.73 25.58
CA ILE A 32 20.07 19.26 26.34
C ILE A 32 21.00 18.44 25.44
N GLN A 33 20.50 17.90 24.35
CA GLN A 33 21.28 17.17 23.36
C GLN A 33 20.55 17.17 22.00
N VAL A 34 21.29 17.36 20.92
CA VAL A 34 20.79 17.19 19.56
C VAL A 34 21.81 16.42 18.72
N ALA A 35 21.38 15.34 18.08
CA ALA A 35 22.21 14.55 17.16
C ALA A 35 21.32 13.70 16.23
N ASP A 36 21.72 13.54 14.98
CA ASP A 36 21.14 12.62 14.02
C ASP A 36 19.61 12.72 13.86
N GLY A 37 19.06 13.94 13.98
CA GLY A 37 17.63 14.19 13.87
C GLY A 37 16.82 13.87 15.12
N ILE A 38 17.49 13.66 16.25
CA ILE A 38 16.89 13.47 17.59
C ILE A 38 17.27 14.64 18.46
N ALA A 39 16.32 15.20 19.21
CA ALA A 39 16.56 16.16 20.27
C ALA A 39 16.08 15.59 21.61
N ARG A 40 16.90 15.77 22.66
CA ARG A 40 16.49 15.55 24.03
C ARG A 40 16.28 16.92 24.69
N ILE A 41 15.16 17.05 25.37
CA ILE A 41 14.68 18.33 25.87
C ILE A 41 14.38 18.15 27.35
N HIS A 42 14.97 19.03 28.16
CA HIS A 42 14.65 19.11 29.58
C HIS A 42 13.50 20.08 29.79
N GLY A 43 12.60 19.76 30.69
CA GLY A 43 11.31 20.45 30.86
C GLY A 43 10.22 19.83 30.03
N LEU A 44 9.19 20.61 29.65
CA LEU A 44 8.02 20.13 28.91
C LEU A 44 7.22 19.06 29.69
N GLU A 45 6.97 19.31 30.97
CA GLU A 45 6.32 18.35 31.89
C GLU A 45 4.91 17.92 31.41
N ASN A 46 4.24 18.77 30.62
CA ASN A 46 2.90 18.52 30.09
C ASN A 46 2.88 17.98 28.63
N ALA A 47 4.06 17.73 28.03
CA ALA A 47 4.13 17.25 26.66
C ALA A 47 3.48 15.86 26.51
N MET A 48 2.74 15.67 25.42
CA MET A 48 2.05 14.43 25.12
C MET A 48 2.81 13.61 24.07
N GLN A 49 2.67 12.29 24.12
CA GLN A 49 3.17 11.40 23.09
C GLN A 49 2.59 11.78 21.71
N GLY A 50 3.45 11.94 20.69
CA GLY A 50 3.04 12.35 19.34
C GLY A 50 2.79 13.85 19.17
N GLU A 51 2.98 14.67 20.22
CA GLU A 51 2.81 16.11 20.14
C GLU A 51 3.89 16.75 19.27
N LEU A 52 3.50 17.79 18.52
CA LEU A 52 4.40 18.67 17.82
C LEU A 52 5.05 19.67 18.80
N LEU A 53 6.37 19.74 18.73
CA LEU A 53 7.17 20.74 19.41
C LEU A 53 7.73 21.73 18.38
N GLU A 54 7.75 23.02 18.74
CA GLU A 54 8.32 24.08 17.92
C GLU A 54 9.74 24.40 18.40
N PHE A 55 10.69 24.25 17.48
CA PHE A 55 12.11 24.57 17.66
C PHE A 55 12.44 25.91 16.97
N PRO A 56 13.58 26.54 17.27
CA PRO A 56 14.04 27.73 16.55
C PRO A 56 14.15 27.48 15.05
N GLY A 57 13.86 28.52 14.23
CA GLY A 57 13.96 28.45 12.76
C GLY A 57 12.82 27.73 12.09
N GLU A 58 11.63 27.71 12.71
CA GLU A 58 10.42 27.05 12.19
C GLU A 58 10.60 25.53 11.95
N VAL A 59 11.49 24.90 12.72
CA VAL A 59 11.67 23.45 12.70
C VAL A 59 10.71 22.83 13.71
N TYR A 60 10.04 21.77 13.30
CA TYR A 60 9.14 21.02 14.18
C TYR A 60 9.75 19.68 14.56
N GLY A 61 9.43 19.21 15.75
CA GLY A 61 9.75 17.88 16.20
C GLY A 61 8.51 17.16 16.74
N MET A 62 8.54 15.84 16.73
CA MET A 62 7.47 15.03 17.29
C MET A 62 7.95 14.30 18.54
N VAL A 63 7.19 14.36 19.62
CA VAL A 63 7.48 13.66 20.86
C VAL A 63 7.37 12.16 20.67
N MET A 64 8.45 11.44 20.94
CA MET A 64 8.53 9.98 20.82
C MET A 64 8.80 9.25 22.14
N ASN A 65 9.53 9.88 23.07
CA ASN A 65 9.79 9.34 24.40
C ASN A 65 9.43 10.37 25.45
N LEU A 66 8.75 9.92 26.49
CA LEU A 66 8.50 10.67 27.70
C LEU A 66 9.26 9.97 28.84
N GLU A 67 10.31 10.60 29.32
CA GLU A 67 11.13 10.13 30.44
C GLU A 67 10.89 11.04 31.66
N GLU A 68 11.33 10.63 32.82
CA GLU A 68 11.03 11.35 34.10
C GLU A 68 11.56 12.79 34.10
N ASP A 69 12.73 13.03 33.50
CA ASP A 69 13.44 14.30 33.49
C ASP A 69 13.69 14.91 32.13
N ASN A 70 13.31 14.20 31.05
CA ASN A 70 13.49 14.67 29.68
C ASN A 70 12.46 14.11 28.70
N VAL A 71 12.32 14.81 27.58
CA VAL A 71 11.48 14.41 26.43
C VAL A 71 12.38 14.12 25.23
N GLY A 72 12.25 12.93 24.66
CA GLY A 72 12.90 12.57 23.40
C GLY A 72 11.99 12.93 22.20
N SER A 73 12.47 13.82 21.33
CA SER A 73 11.76 14.26 20.14
C SER A 73 12.54 13.91 18.88
N VAL A 74 11.82 13.50 17.81
CA VAL A 74 12.35 13.32 16.47
C VAL A 74 12.08 14.58 15.65
N LEU A 75 13.10 15.08 14.96
CA LEU A 75 13.01 16.33 14.20
C LEU A 75 12.46 16.07 12.80
N LEU A 76 11.47 16.84 12.39
CA LEU A 76 10.75 16.70 11.12
C LEU A 76 11.25 17.68 10.03
N GLY A 77 12.43 18.24 10.22
CA GLY A 77 13.05 19.20 9.31
C GLY A 77 14.55 19.28 9.46
N ASP A 78 15.15 20.27 8.83
CA ASP A 78 16.60 20.51 8.89
C ASP A 78 17.03 20.92 10.29
N HIS A 79 17.76 20.07 10.96
CA HIS A 79 18.19 20.22 12.35
C HIS A 79 19.58 20.86 12.52
N ARG A 80 20.25 21.23 11.42
CA ARG A 80 21.64 21.74 11.46
C ARG A 80 21.80 23.04 12.26
N ASN A 81 20.73 23.79 12.39
CA ASN A 81 20.72 25.06 13.11
C ASN A 81 20.18 24.96 14.55
N ILE A 82 19.83 23.75 15.01
CA ILE A 82 19.37 23.53 16.39
C ILE A 82 20.57 23.19 17.22
N ASN A 83 20.71 23.88 18.35
CA ASN A 83 21.84 23.77 19.26
C ASN A 83 21.40 23.39 20.69
N GLU A 84 22.31 22.84 21.46
CA GLU A 84 22.13 22.68 22.89
C GLU A 84 21.91 24.05 23.56
N GLY A 85 20.93 24.14 24.42
CA GLY A 85 20.51 25.39 25.06
C GLY A 85 19.36 26.11 24.34
N ASP A 86 18.99 25.69 23.15
CA ASP A 86 17.85 26.26 22.43
C ASP A 86 16.53 26.01 23.16
N ILE A 87 15.62 26.98 23.04
CA ILE A 87 14.31 26.93 23.66
C ILE A 87 13.33 26.23 22.72
N VAL A 88 12.57 25.27 23.27
CA VAL A 88 11.54 24.49 22.57
C VAL A 88 10.19 24.72 23.24
N LYS A 89 9.13 24.85 22.44
CA LYS A 89 7.78 25.08 22.96
C LYS A 89 6.87 23.91 22.58
N THR A 90 5.94 23.57 23.49
CA THR A 90 4.81 22.72 23.15
C THR A 90 3.84 23.47 22.25
N THR A 91 3.18 22.76 21.35
CA THR A 91 2.14 23.36 20.48
C THR A 91 0.73 22.97 20.90
N GLY A 92 0.58 21.99 21.79
CA GLY A 92 -0.71 21.39 22.15
C GLY A 92 -1.36 20.63 20.99
N ARG A 93 -0.64 20.40 19.90
CA ARG A 93 -1.13 19.77 18.68
C ARG A 93 -0.31 18.52 18.33
N VAL A 94 -0.97 17.52 17.80
CA VAL A 94 -0.29 16.34 17.23
C VAL A 94 -0.01 16.56 15.74
N VAL A 95 0.83 15.70 15.16
CA VAL A 95 1.17 15.79 13.73
C VAL A 95 -0.07 15.56 12.88
N GLU A 96 -0.35 16.50 11.99
CA GLU A 96 -1.49 16.50 11.08
C GLU A 96 -1.02 16.70 9.63
N VAL A 97 -1.84 16.24 8.68
CA VAL A 97 -1.63 16.48 7.25
C VAL A 97 -2.88 17.09 6.63
N PRO A 98 -2.74 17.93 5.60
CA PRO A 98 -3.86 18.39 4.83
C PRO A 98 -4.57 17.21 4.13
N VAL A 99 -5.90 17.29 4.03
CA VAL A 99 -6.72 16.23 3.44
C VAL A 99 -7.82 16.82 2.55
N GLY A 100 -8.52 15.95 1.82
CA GLY A 100 -9.63 16.30 0.96
C GLY A 100 -9.28 16.24 -0.54
N ASP A 101 -10.23 16.58 -1.39
CA ASP A 101 -10.11 16.43 -2.85
C ASP A 101 -9.01 17.33 -3.46
N ALA A 102 -8.60 18.40 -2.77
CA ALA A 102 -7.47 19.23 -3.20
C ALA A 102 -6.11 18.48 -3.22
N MET A 103 -6.06 17.31 -2.56
CA MET A 103 -4.88 16.44 -2.58
C MET A 103 -4.75 15.62 -3.87
N LEU A 104 -5.84 15.43 -4.62
CA LEU A 104 -5.81 14.67 -5.88
C LEU A 104 -4.91 15.34 -6.92
N GLY A 105 -4.10 14.53 -7.59
CA GLY A 105 -3.15 15.00 -8.59
C GLY A 105 -1.88 15.65 -8.04
N ARG A 106 -1.69 15.63 -6.72
CA ARG A 106 -0.57 16.27 -6.05
C ARG A 106 0.50 15.26 -5.61
N VAL A 107 1.73 15.74 -5.58
CA VAL A 107 2.88 15.04 -4.98
C VAL A 107 3.31 15.84 -3.76
N VAL A 108 3.28 15.20 -2.62
CA VAL A 108 3.56 15.82 -1.31
C VAL A 108 4.63 15.05 -0.55
N ASN A 109 5.26 15.73 0.41
CA ASN A 109 6.15 15.06 1.38
C ASN A 109 5.35 14.40 2.52
N ALA A 110 6.04 13.82 3.48
CA ALA A 110 5.43 13.16 4.63
C ALA A 110 4.61 14.08 5.56
N LEU A 111 4.79 15.40 5.46
CA LEU A 111 4.02 16.41 6.19
C LEU A 111 2.84 16.95 5.36
N GLY A 112 2.61 16.41 4.17
CA GLY A 112 1.56 16.87 3.27
C GLY A 112 1.89 18.17 2.53
N GLN A 113 3.12 18.64 2.60
CA GLN A 113 3.57 19.82 1.85
C GLN A 113 3.83 19.48 0.39
N PRO A 114 3.38 20.31 -0.56
CA PRO A 114 3.55 20.04 -1.98
C PRO A 114 5.03 20.13 -2.40
N ILE A 115 5.48 19.15 -3.18
CA ILE A 115 6.83 19.08 -3.77
C ILE A 115 6.80 18.97 -5.29
N ASP A 116 5.63 19.17 -5.89
CA ASP A 116 5.38 19.02 -7.33
C ASP A 116 5.50 20.34 -8.13
N GLY A 117 5.83 21.43 -7.46
CA GLY A 117 5.93 22.75 -8.10
C GLY A 117 4.61 23.38 -8.54
N LYS A 118 3.46 22.80 -8.15
CA LYS A 118 2.13 23.29 -8.54
C LYS A 118 1.53 24.30 -7.55
N GLY A 119 2.35 24.84 -6.64
CA GLY A 119 1.92 25.80 -5.62
C GLY A 119 1.20 25.15 -4.42
N PRO A 120 0.73 25.97 -3.48
CA PRO A 120 0.11 25.49 -2.24
C PRO A 120 -1.18 24.71 -2.51
N ILE A 121 -1.51 23.80 -1.58
CA ILE A 121 -2.76 23.01 -1.64
C ILE A 121 -3.87 23.80 -0.98
N ALA A 122 -4.92 24.08 -1.73
CA ALA A 122 -6.08 24.85 -1.26
C ALA A 122 -7.06 23.98 -0.47
N THR A 123 -6.73 23.68 0.77
CA THR A 123 -7.61 22.98 1.71
C THR A 123 -7.52 23.60 3.10
N THR A 124 -8.64 23.62 3.81
CA THR A 124 -8.72 24.02 5.22
C THR A 124 -8.86 22.81 6.15
N LYS A 125 -9.04 21.62 5.56
CA LYS A 125 -9.18 20.36 6.32
C LYS A 125 -7.80 19.80 6.63
N SER A 126 -7.59 19.37 7.86
CA SER A 126 -6.44 18.58 8.30
C SER A 126 -6.91 17.37 9.06
N ARG A 127 -6.05 16.35 9.12
CA ARG A 127 -6.31 15.11 9.85
C ARG A 127 -5.04 14.64 10.54
N GLN A 128 -5.18 14.19 11.77
CA GLN A 128 -4.10 13.59 12.53
C GLN A 128 -3.59 12.33 11.81
N ILE A 129 -2.28 12.20 11.70
CA ILE A 129 -1.67 11.06 11.00
C ILE A 129 -1.77 9.76 11.80
N GLU A 130 -1.70 9.83 13.13
CA GLU A 130 -1.90 8.68 14.01
C GLU A 130 -3.32 8.72 14.60
N ARG A 131 -4.10 7.69 14.28
CA ARG A 131 -5.47 7.51 14.76
C ARG A 131 -5.73 6.05 15.08
N VAL A 132 -6.64 5.83 16.01
CA VAL A 132 -7.16 4.50 16.29
C VAL A 132 -8.00 4.03 15.11
N ALA A 133 -7.81 2.77 14.69
CA ALA A 133 -8.60 2.15 13.63
C ALA A 133 -10.09 2.11 13.99
N SER A 134 -10.94 2.08 12.98
CA SER A 134 -12.39 1.94 13.13
C SER A 134 -12.75 0.69 13.95
N GLY A 135 -13.73 0.83 14.85
CA GLY A 135 -14.19 -0.27 15.70
C GLY A 135 -14.90 -1.38 14.92
N VAL A 136 -15.08 -2.53 15.55
CA VAL A 136 -15.70 -3.73 14.94
C VAL A 136 -17.12 -3.46 14.45
N ILE A 137 -17.90 -2.67 15.19
CA ILE A 137 -19.30 -2.38 14.86
C ILE A 137 -19.47 -1.57 13.57
N SER A 138 -18.50 -0.71 13.27
CA SER A 138 -18.54 0.14 12.06
C SER A 138 -18.06 -0.57 10.79
N ARG A 139 -17.53 -1.79 10.91
CA ARG A 139 -16.99 -2.56 9.78
C ARG A 139 -18.03 -3.46 9.15
N LYS A 140 -17.90 -3.63 7.84
CA LYS A 140 -18.66 -4.56 7.02
C LYS A 140 -17.74 -5.60 6.40
N SER A 141 -18.28 -6.76 6.06
CA SER A 141 -17.53 -7.78 5.32
C SER A 141 -17.11 -7.30 3.94
N VAL A 142 -15.92 -7.69 3.51
CA VAL A 142 -15.41 -7.40 2.18
C VAL A 142 -16.11 -8.31 1.16
N ASP A 143 -16.89 -7.71 0.27
CA ASP A 143 -17.75 -8.40 -0.70
C ASP A 143 -17.73 -7.76 -2.10
N THR A 144 -16.95 -6.69 -2.29
CA THR A 144 -16.89 -5.94 -3.53
C THR A 144 -15.48 -6.05 -4.12
N PRO A 145 -15.33 -6.47 -5.39
CA PRO A 145 -14.00 -6.61 -5.99
C PRO A 145 -13.28 -5.26 -6.14
N LEU A 146 -11.97 -5.26 -5.87
CA LEU A 146 -11.03 -4.27 -6.36
C LEU A 146 -10.31 -4.90 -7.56
N GLN A 147 -10.66 -4.52 -8.76
CA GLN A 147 -10.07 -5.07 -9.97
C GLN A 147 -8.64 -4.52 -10.13
N THR A 148 -7.65 -5.40 -10.15
CA THR A 148 -6.26 -5.00 -10.39
C THR A 148 -5.95 -4.83 -11.87
N GLY A 149 -6.74 -5.45 -12.73
CA GLY A 149 -6.47 -5.51 -14.16
C GLY A 149 -5.39 -6.53 -14.54
N ILE A 150 -4.91 -7.31 -13.58
CA ILE A 150 -3.87 -8.31 -13.77
C ILE A 150 -4.52 -9.70 -13.70
N LYS A 151 -4.53 -10.41 -14.82
CA LYS A 151 -5.20 -11.71 -14.99
C LYS A 151 -4.84 -12.71 -13.89
N ALA A 152 -3.55 -12.83 -13.59
CA ALA A 152 -3.05 -13.75 -12.58
C ALA A 152 -3.57 -13.44 -11.16
N ILE A 153 -3.73 -12.18 -10.83
CA ILE A 153 -4.20 -11.73 -9.51
C ILE A 153 -5.72 -11.83 -9.44
N ASP A 154 -6.43 -11.21 -10.37
CA ASP A 154 -7.90 -11.15 -10.35
C ASP A 154 -8.54 -12.55 -10.43
N ALA A 155 -7.85 -13.50 -11.10
CA ALA A 155 -8.31 -14.89 -11.17
C ALA A 155 -7.94 -15.72 -9.92
N MET A 156 -6.69 -15.64 -9.46
CA MET A 156 -6.17 -16.58 -8.44
C MET A 156 -6.09 -16.01 -7.03
N VAL A 157 -5.85 -14.71 -6.89
CA VAL A 157 -5.63 -14.03 -5.60
C VAL A 157 -6.44 -12.73 -5.56
N PRO A 158 -7.77 -12.81 -5.68
CA PRO A 158 -8.61 -11.63 -5.82
C PRO A 158 -8.56 -10.74 -4.60
N ILE A 159 -8.61 -9.43 -4.85
CA ILE A 159 -8.58 -8.39 -3.82
C ILE A 159 -9.95 -7.74 -3.74
N GLY A 160 -10.47 -7.59 -2.53
CA GLY A 160 -11.71 -6.86 -2.27
C GLY A 160 -11.48 -5.46 -1.74
N ARG A 161 -12.45 -4.58 -1.96
CA ARG A 161 -12.43 -3.21 -1.41
C ARG A 161 -12.52 -3.26 0.10
N GLY A 162 -11.49 -2.72 0.78
CA GLY A 162 -11.33 -2.79 2.22
C GLY A 162 -10.42 -3.91 2.72
N GLN A 163 -9.85 -4.71 1.83
CA GLN A 163 -8.90 -5.78 2.16
C GLN A 163 -7.47 -5.23 2.31
N ARG A 164 -6.67 -5.92 3.10
CA ARG A 164 -5.21 -5.74 3.20
C ARG A 164 -4.53 -6.89 2.50
N GLU A 165 -3.96 -6.67 1.34
CA GLU A 165 -3.28 -7.70 0.57
C GLU A 165 -1.81 -7.35 0.41
N LEU A 166 -0.93 -8.19 0.94
CA LEU A 166 0.51 -7.98 0.90
C LEU A 166 1.08 -8.35 -0.47
N ILE A 167 1.94 -7.50 -1.02
CA ILE A 167 2.78 -7.83 -2.18
C ILE A 167 4.20 -8.10 -1.66
N ILE A 168 4.68 -9.33 -1.80
CA ILE A 168 5.94 -9.78 -1.21
C ILE A 168 6.82 -10.49 -2.24
N GLY A 169 8.12 -10.26 -2.18
CA GLY A 169 9.10 -10.90 -3.05
C GLY A 169 10.45 -10.19 -3.00
N ASP A 170 11.44 -10.78 -3.63
CA ASP A 170 12.80 -10.24 -3.70
C ASP A 170 12.86 -8.93 -4.49
N ARG A 171 14.01 -8.28 -4.42
CA ARG A 171 14.25 -7.05 -5.17
C ARG A 171 14.07 -7.29 -6.67
N GLN A 172 13.43 -6.33 -7.36
CA GLN A 172 13.23 -6.35 -8.83
C GLN A 172 12.36 -7.51 -9.36
N THR A 173 11.48 -8.07 -8.56
CA THR A 173 10.53 -9.11 -8.99
C THR A 173 9.20 -8.55 -9.53
N GLY A 174 9.05 -7.23 -9.61
CA GLY A 174 7.86 -6.59 -10.17
C GLY A 174 6.82 -6.13 -9.14
N LYS A 175 7.15 -6.06 -7.84
CA LYS A 175 6.22 -5.62 -6.78
C LYS A 175 5.58 -4.25 -7.06
N THR A 176 6.42 -3.25 -7.31
CA THR A 176 5.97 -1.89 -7.64
C THR A 176 5.16 -1.86 -8.95
N ALA A 177 5.53 -2.68 -9.94
CA ALA A 177 4.79 -2.77 -11.19
C ALA A 177 3.34 -3.22 -10.99
N ILE A 178 3.11 -4.22 -10.15
CA ILE A 178 1.76 -4.68 -9.79
C ILE A 178 0.96 -3.55 -9.12
N ALA A 179 1.56 -2.83 -8.20
CA ALA A 179 0.91 -1.71 -7.52
C ALA A 179 0.54 -0.59 -8.49
N ILE A 180 1.44 -0.22 -9.39
CA ILE A 180 1.19 0.83 -10.41
C ILE A 180 0.12 0.38 -11.40
N ASP A 181 0.15 -0.85 -11.89
CA ASP A 181 -0.88 -1.39 -12.78
C ASP A 181 -2.25 -1.40 -12.10
N THR A 182 -2.30 -1.75 -10.82
CA THR A 182 -3.54 -1.69 -10.04
C THR A 182 -4.08 -0.26 -9.93
N ILE A 183 -3.23 0.73 -9.70
CA ILE A 183 -3.62 2.15 -9.68
C ILE A 183 -4.14 2.59 -11.07
N ILE A 184 -3.42 2.26 -12.14
CA ILE A 184 -3.83 2.60 -13.51
C ILE A 184 -5.21 2.01 -13.83
N ASN A 185 -5.49 0.79 -13.38
CA ASN A 185 -6.77 0.12 -13.62
C ASN A 185 -7.95 0.75 -12.84
N GLN A 186 -7.71 1.60 -11.86
CA GLN A 186 -8.80 2.26 -11.12
C GLN A 186 -9.47 3.39 -11.91
N LYS A 187 -8.97 3.73 -13.10
CA LYS A 187 -9.58 4.75 -13.97
C LYS A 187 -11.03 4.42 -14.26
N GLY A 188 -11.94 5.28 -13.86
CA GLY A 188 -13.38 5.10 -14.03
C GLY A 188 -14.03 4.10 -13.07
N GLN A 189 -13.30 3.55 -12.08
CA GLN A 189 -13.82 2.62 -11.08
C GLN A 189 -14.36 3.31 -9.81
N GLY A 190 -14.26 4.64 -9.71
CA GLY A 190 -14.69 5.39 -8.54
C GLY A 190 -13.80 5.17 -7.32
N VAL A 191 -12.52 4.86 -7.51
CA VAL A 191 -11.55 4.61 -6.45
C VAL A 191 -10.48 5.70 -6.47
N ASN A 192 -10.32 6.41 -5.36
CA ASN A 192 -9.20 7.32 -5.16
C ASN A 192 -7.96 6.54 -4.69
N CYS A 193 -6.80 6.93 -5.16
CA CYS A 193 -5.57 6.22 -4.87
C CYS A 193 -4.58 7.09 -4.09
N VAL A 194 -3.83 6.47 -3.18
CA VAL A 194 -2.67 7.06 -2.53
C VAL A 194 -1.48 6.14 -2.74
N TYR A 195 -0.42 6.67 -3.32
CA TYR A 195 0.85 5.95 -3.44
C TYR A 195 1.86 6.54 -2.46
N VAL A 196 2.30 5.76 -1.49
CA VAL A 196 3.28 6.18 -0.49
C VAL A 196 4.63 5.57 -0.82
N ALA A 197 5.58 6.42 -1.25
CA ALA A 197 6.96 6.04 -1.49
C ALA A 197 7.77 6.23 -0.21
N ILE A 198 8.34 5.15 0.32
CA ILE A 198 9.07 5.16 1.59
C ILE A 198 10.54 4.78 1.34
N GLY A 199 11.44 5.72 1.58
CA GLY A 199 12.87 5.48 1.43
C GLY A 199 13.32 5.10 0.02
N GLN A 200 12.58 5.51 -1.01
CA GLN A 200 12.93 5.27 -2.40
C GLN A 200 13.82 6.37 -2.96
N LYS A 201 14.54 6.07 -4.05
CA LYS A 201 15.32 7.09 -4.75
C LYS A 201 14.37 8.12 -5.38
N ALA A 202 14.73 9.41 -5.30
CA ALA A 202 13.95 10.49 -5.92
C ALA A 202 13.68 10.25 -7.41
N SER A 203 14.66 9.71 -8.16
CA SER A 203 14.49 9.33 -9.56
C SER A 203 13.43 8.26 -9.79
N THR A 204 13.32 7.29 -8.89
CA THR A 204 12.28 6.25 -8.96
C THR A 204 10.89 6.87 -8.75
N VAL A 205 10.75 7.72 -7.74
CA VAL A 205 9.49 8.44 -7.48
C VAL A 205 9.09 9.31 -8.66
N ALA A 206 10.05 10.05 -9.25
CA ALA A 206 9.80 10.88 -10.43
C ALA A 206 9.31 10.04 -11.63
N ASN A 207 9.90 8.87 -11.86
CA ASN A 207 9.46 7.96 -12.93
C ASN A 207 8.05 7.41 -12.67
N ILE A 208 7.71 7.09 -11.44
CA ILE A 208 6.36 6.63 -11.08
C ILE A 208 5.33 7.75 -11.33
N VAL A 209 5.60 8.96 -10.87
CA VAL A 209 4.73 10.13 -11.12
C VAL A 209 4.55 10.37 -12.61
N LYS A 210 5.64 10.29 -13.39
CA LYS A 210 5.60 10.41 -14.86
C LYS A 210 4.70 9.33 -15.47
N THR A 211 4.89 8.08 -15.10
CA THR A 211 4.07 6.96 -15.59
C THR A 211 2.58 7.15 -15.24
N LEU A 212 2.26 7.46 -13.99
CA LEU A 212 0.88 7.72 -13.58
C LEU A 212 0.25 8.89 -14.34
N THR A 213 1.05 9.91 -14.67
CA THR A 213 0.61 11.06 -15.47
C THR A 213 0.33 10.65 -16.91
N GLU A 214 1.21 9.91 -17.55
CA GLU A 214 1.07 9.42 -18.93
C GLU A 214 -0.18 8.57 -19.13
N TYR A 215 -0.54 7.75 -18.13
CA TYR A 215 -1.75 6.93 -18.16
C TYR A 215 -3.01 7.65 -17.62
N GLY A 216 -2.88 8.92 -17.25
CA GLY A 216 -3.98 9.74 -16.70
C GLY A 216 -4.43 9.33 -15.30
N ALA A 217 -3.62 8.55 -14.59
CA ALA A 217 -3.94 8.07 -13.24
C ALA A 217 -3.72 9.12 -12.15
N MET A 218 -2.91 10.15 -12.39
CA MET A 218 -2.72 11.25 -11.43
C MET A 218 -4.00 12.01 -11.13
N ALA A 219 -4.98 12.01 -12.03
CA ALA A 219 -6.26 12.71 -11.80
C ALA A 219 -7.00 12.22 -10.54
N TYR A 220 -6.80 10.96 -10.14
CA TYR A 220 -7.42 10.35 -8.96
C TYR A 220 -6.39 9.81 -7.96
N THR A 221 -5.12 10.22 -8.08
CA THR A 221 -4.03 9.71 -7.23
C THR A 221 -3.31 10.84 -6.53
N THR A 222 -2.99 10.63 -5.25
CA THR A 222 -2.05 11.45 -4.47
C THR A 222 -0.78 10.64 -4.23
N VAL A 223 0.38 11.24 -4.44
CA VAL A 223 1.67 10.63 -4.14
C VAL A 223 2.25 11.27 -2.89
N VAL A 224 2.52 10.46 -1.87
CA VAL A 224 3.24 10.87 -0.65
C VAL A 224 4.66 10.33 -0.73
N ALA A 225 5.65 11.19 -0.82
CA ALA A 225 7.03 10.79 -1.02
C ALA A 225 7.90 11.15 0.19
N SER A 226 8.57 10.15 0.75
CA SER A 226 9.71 10.30 1.62
C SER A 226 10.87 9.54 1.01
N THR A 227 11.86 10.27 0.50
CA THR A 227 12.97 9.70 -0.27
C THR A 227 14.04 9.08 0.61
N ALA A 228 14.97 8.34 -0.01
CA ALA A 228 16.10 7.74 0.71
C ALA A 228 17.07 8.79 1.31
N SER A 229 17.02 10.04 0.84
CA SER A 229 17.80 11.16 1.38
C SER A 229 17.13 11.87 2.53
N ASP A 230 15.84 11.60 2.77
CA ASP A 230 15.12 12.22 3.87
C ASP A 230 15.48 11.56 5.21
N LEU A 231 15.34 12.32 6.28
CA LEU A 231 15.58 11.84 7.63
C LEU A 231 14.63 10.67 7.98
N ALA A 232 15.11 9.75 8.81
CA ALA A 232 14.34 8.60 9.26
C ALA A 232 12.96 8.97 9.87
N PRO A 233 12.79 10.07 10.62
CA PRO A 233 11.48 10.52 11.08
C PRO A 233 10.46 10.73 9.97
N LEU A 234 10.86 11.33 8.85
CA LEU A 234 9.96 11.56 7.71
C LEU A 234 9.56 10.25 7.02
N GLN A 235 10.49 9.31 6.91
CA GLN A 235 10.18 7.96 6.40
C GLN A 235 9.23 7.20 7.35
N TYR A 236 9.36 7.40 8.65
CA TYR A 236 8.49 6.82 9.66
C TYR A 236 7.04 7.33 9.57
N ILE A 237 6.84 8.63 9.42
CA ILE A 237 5.48 9.22 9.40
C ILE A 237 4.79 9.11 8.03
N ALA A 238 5.53 8.94 6.93
CA ALA A 238 4.98 8.94 5.57
C ALA A 238 3.80 7.97 5.36
N PRO A 239 3.84 6.69 5.78
CA PRO A 239 2.72 5.78 5.60
C PRO A 239 1.49 6.19 6.42
N TYR A 240 1.67 6.74 7.61
CA TYR A 240 0.56 7.26 8.41
C TYR A 240 -0.07 8.49 7.78
N ALA A 241 0.73 9.37 7.19
CA ALA A 241 0.25 10.52 6.44
C ALA A 241 -0.59 10.09 5.22
N GLY A 242 -0.09 9.13 4.43
CA GLY A 242 -0.82 8.57 3.31
C GLY A 242 -2.13 7.88 3.71
N CYS A 243 -2.11 7.15 4.83
CA CYS A 243 -3.30 6.53 5.40
C CYS A 243 -4.34 7.58 5.83
N ALA A 244 -3.92 8.65 6.50
CA ALA A 244 -4.82 9.73 6.94
C ALA A 244 -5.49 10.44 5.76
N ILE A 245 -4.77 10.67 4.65
CA ILE A 245 -5.34 11.22 3.42
C ILE A 245 -6.41 10.27 2.86
N GLY A 246 -6.14 8.98 2.82
CA GLY A 246 -7.11 7.99 2.34
C GLY A 246 -8.34 7.84 3.25
N GLU A 247 -8.17 7.90 4.56
CA GLU A 247 -9.25 7.79 5.53
C GLU A 247 -10.27 8.94 5.42
N GLU A 248 -9.84 10.15 5.04
CA GLU A 248 -10.77 11.25 4.81
C GLU A 248 -11.78 10.87 3.73
N TRP A 249 -11.33 10.37 2.60
CA TRP A 249 -12.21 9.96 1.52
C TRP A 249 -13.06 8.73 1.88
N MET A 250 -12.52 7.79 2.65
CA MET A 250 -13.28 6.64 3.14
C MET A 250 -14.44 7.08 4.03
N GLU A 251 -14.22 8.02 4.93
CA GLU A 251 -15.25 8.58 5.80
C GLU A 251 -16.25 9.48 5.04
N GLU A 252 -15.86 10.02 3.87
CA GLU A 252 -16.77 10.71 2.93
C GLU A 252 -17.58 9.75 2.04
N GLY A 253 -17.50 8.45 2.23
CA GLY A 253 -18.24 7.45 1.45
C GLY A 253 -17.57 7.03 0.15
N LYS A 254 -16.28 7.35 -0.06
CA LYS A 254 -15.52 6.98 -1.25
C LYS A 254 -14.69 5.72 -1.01
N ASP A 255 -14.45 4.96 -2.06
CA ASP A 255 -13.50 3.85 -2.01
C ASP A 255 -12.08 4.33 -2.28
N VAL A 256 -11.13 3.80 -1.53
CA VAL A 256 -9.73 4.23 -1.56
C VAL A 256 -8.79 3.04 -1.67
N LEU A 257 -7.74 3.19 -2.45
CA LEU A 257 -6.61 2.28 -2.53
C LEU A 257 -5.35 2.99 -2.02
N VAL A 258 -4.69 2.43 -1.01
CA VAL A 258 -3.40 2.92 -0.51
C VAL A 258 -2.31 1.88 -0.75
N VAL A 259 -1.24 2.28 -1.41
CA VAL A 259 -0.04 1.47 -1.63
C VAL A 259 1.07 1.97 -0.71
N TYR A 260 1.71 1.08 0.04
CA TYR A 260 2.88 1.39 0.87
C TYR A 260 4.12 0.74 0.26
N ASP A 261 4.94 1.50 -0.43
CA ASP A 261 6.13 1.01 -1.14
C ASP A 261 7.43 1.60 -0.55
N ASP A 262 8.12 0.94 0.40
CA ASP A 262 7.79 -0.35 1.00
C ASP A 262 7.85 -0.29 2.54
N LEU A 263 7.16 -1.19 3.19
CA LEU A 263 7.15 -1.29 4.65
C LEU A 263 8.43 -1.90 5.24
N SER A 264 9.28 -2.55 4.45
CA SER A 264 10.60 -3.01 4.89
C SER A 264 11.49 -1.82 5.24
N LYS A 265 11.49 -0.78 4.41
CA LYS A 265 12.21 0.48 4.68
C LYS A 265 11.57 1.26 5.82
N HIS A 266 10.25 1.24 5.93
CA HIS A 266 9.53 1.80 7.06
C HIS A 266 9.99 1.20 8.39
N ALA A 267 10.07 -0.13 8.48
CA ALA A 267 10.58 -0.82 9.65
C ALA A 267 12.05 -0.47 9.93
N THR A 268 12.89 -0.34 8.91
CA THR A 268 14.29 0.07 9.05
C THR A 268 14.41 1.50 9.59
N ALA A 269 13.59 2.44 9.11
CA ALA A 269 13.56 3.80 9.62
C ALA A 269 13.16 3.81 11.11
N TYR A 270 12.13 3.05 11.49
CA TYR A 270 11.70 2.93 12.87
C TYR A 270 12.76 2.28 13.78
N ARG A 271 13.48 1.27 13.30
CA ARG A 271 14.62 0.69 13.99
C ARG A 271 15.70 1.75 14.25
N THR A 272 16.05 2.53 13.24
CA THR A 272 17.02 3.62 13.37
C THR A 272 16.60 4.62 14.43
N LEU A 273 15.36 5.10 14.40
CA LEU A 273 14.84 6.03 15.41
C LEU A 273 14.87 5.44 16.83
N SER A 274 14.47 4.18 16.95
CA SER A 274 14.43 3.49 18.24
C SER A 274 15.81 3.33 18.86
N LEU A 275 16.82 3.01 18.04
CA LEU A 275 18.21 2.91 18.48
C LEU A 275 18.78 4.28 18.88
N LEU A 276 18.50 5.32 18.13
CA LEU A 276 18.92 6.70 18.45
C LEU A 276 18.27 7.21 19.74
N LEU A 277 17.00 6.85 19.96
CA LEU A 277 16.27 7.12 21.22
C LEU A 277 16.70 6.20 22.38
N ARG A 278 17.66 5.30 22.16
CA ARG A 278 18.18 4.33 23.14
C ARG A 278 17.12 3.36 23.67
N ARG A 279 16.10 3.06 22.88
CA ARG A 279 15.15 1.99 23.21
C ARG A 279 15.85 0.63 23.10
N PRO A 280 15.58 -0.31 24.02
CA PRO A 280 16.24 -1.62 24.01
C PRO A 280 15.92 -2.39 22.72
N PRO A 281 16.94 -2.86 22.00
CA PRO A 281 16.74 -3.64 20.77
C PRO A 281 16.32 -5.08 21.09
N GLY A 282 15.43 -5.61 20.23
CA GLY A 282 15.04 -7.01 20.18
C GLY A 282 15.66 -7.78 19.01
N ARG A 283 14.91 -8.69 18.43
CA ARG A 283 15.33 -9.50 17.27
C ARG A 283 15.73 -8.60 16.10
N GLU A 284 16.86 -8.86 15.48
CA GLU A 284 17.45 -8.12 14.35
C GLU A 284 17.59 -6.60 14.65
N ALA A 285 17.80 -6.27 15.94
CA ALA A 285 17.86 -4.91 16.46
C ALA A 285 16.58 -4.07 16.29
N TYR A 286 15.46 -4.68 15.93
CA TYR A 286 14.16 -4.00 15.94
C TYR A 286 13.67 -3.79 17.38
N PRO A 287 12.94 -2.69 17.66
CA PRO A 287 12.31 -2.51 18.97
C PRO A 287 11.18 -3.53 19.17
N GLY A 288 10.83 -3.81 20.41
CA GLY A 288 9.81 -4.81 20.76
C GLY A 288 8.41 -4.53 20.23
N ASP A 289 8.13 -3.27 19.87
CA ASP A 289 6.84 -2.81 19.33
C ASP A 289 6.79 -2.69 17.80
N VAL A 290 7.76 -3.26 17.06
CA VAL A 290 7.78 -3.20 15.60
C VAL A 290 6.56 -3.90 14.97
N PHE A 291 5.99 -4.92 15.60
CA PHE A 291 4.73 -5.51 15.16
C PHE A 291 3.60 -4.47 15.22
N TYR A 292 3.51 -3.73 16.32
CA TYR A 292 2.50 -2.69 16.51
C TYR A 292 2.66 -1.52 15.52
N LEU A 293 3.88 -1.22 15.09
CA LEU A 293 4.15 -0.22 14.04
C LEU A 293 3.31 -0.48 12.78
N HIS A 294 3.31 -1.71 12.28
CA HIS A 294 2.58 -2.09 11.07
C HIS A 294 1.13 -2.45 11.35
N SER A 295 0.81 -3.07 12.49
CA SER A 295 -0.55 -3.45 12.79
C SER A 295 -1.46 -2.24 13.00
N ARG A 296 -1.03 -1.20 13.71
CA ARG A 296 -1.84 0.02 13.88
C ARG A 296 -2.03 0.82 12.60
N LEU A 297 -1.12 0.69 11.63
CA LEU A 297 -1.26 1.25 10.29
C LEU A 297 -2.27 0.46 9.46
N LEU A 298 -2.06 -0.84 9.34
CA LEU A 298 -2.80 -1.70 8.43
C LEU A 298 -4.23 -2.02 8.93
N GLU A 299 -4.46 -2.02 10.24
CA GLU A 299 -5.81 -2.14 10.80
C GLU A 299 -6.75 -0.98 10.45
N ARG A 300 -6.22 0.14 10.02
CA ARG A 300 -7.01 1.27 9.54
C ARG A 300 -7.66 1.01 8.19
N ALA A 301 -7.12 0.07 7.40
CA ALA A 301 -7.75 -0.42 6.17
C ALA A 301 -8.94 -1.32 6.51
N ALA A 302 -10.11 -0.96 6.01
CA ALA A 302 -11.36 -1.67 6.25
C ALA A 302 -12.42 -1.29 5.23
N LYS A 303 -13.46 -2.12 5.11
CA LYS A 303 -14.73 -1.73 4.51
C LYS A 303 -15.67 -1.31 5.65
N LEU A 304 -16.19 -0.10 5.56
CA LEU A 304 -17.11 0.45 6.55
C LEU A 304 -18.58 0.22 6.15
N SER A 305 -19.50 0.68 6.98
CA SER A 305 -20.93 0.59 6.73
C SER A 305 -21.35 1.25 5.40
N ASP A 306 -22.57 0.97 4.93
CA ASP A 306 -23.05 1.36 3.58
C ASP A 306 -23.05 2.88 3.31
N GLU A 307 -23.07 3.71 4.34
CA GLU A 307 -22.99 5.17 4.22
C GLU A 307 -21.55 5.69 4.09
N LEU A 308 -20.58 4.82 4.37
CA LEU A 308 -19.15 5.12 4.33
C LEU A 308 -18.48 4.27 3.24
N GLY A 309 -17.23 4.60 2.93
CA GLY A 309 -16.47 3.91 1.90
C GLY A 309 -15.61 2.77 2.42
N SER A 310 -14.58 2.47 1.64
CA SER A 310 -13.56 1.47 1.98
C SER A 310 -12.15 2.03 1.80
N LEU A 311 -11.21 1.49 2.58
CA LEU A 311 -9.79 1.71 2.43
C LEU A 311 -9.11 0.36 2.21
N THR A 312 -8.62 0.12 1.01
CA THR A 312 -7.86 -1.07 0.64
C THR A 312 -6.38 -0.78 0.76
N ALA A 313 -5.63 -1.64 1.43
CA ALA A 313 -4.19 -1.48 1.60
C ALA A 313 -3.42 -2.53 0.80
N LEU A 314 -2.44 -2.08 0.02
CA LEU A 314 -1.43 -2.91 -0.63
C LEU A 314 -0.04 -2.58 -0.06
N PRO A 315 0.32 -3.15 1.10
CA PRO A 315 1.68 -3.05 1.60
C PRO A 315 2.63 -3.88 0.73
N ILE A 316 3.83 -3.36 0.54
CA ILE A 316 4.91 -4.05 -0.16
C ILE A 316 6.00 -4.40 0.85
N ILE A 317 6.47 -5.64 0.81
CA ILE A 317 7.60 -6.14 1.60
C ILE A 317 8.66 -6.71 0.65
N GLU A 318 9.91 -6.33 0.89
CA GLU A 318 11.06 -6.88 0.19
C GLU A 318 11.66 -8.05 1.00
N THR A 319 11.80 -9.21 0.36
CA THR A 319 12.52 -10.37 0.91
C THR A 319 13.94 -10.42 0.40
N GLN A 320 14.76 -11.25 1.04
CA GLN A 320 16.10 -11.60 0.59
C GLN A 320 16.16 -13.10 0.34
N ALA A 321 16.56 -13.50 -0.87
CA ALA A 321 16.62 -14.90 -1.29
C ALA A 321 15.31 -15.69 -1.06
N GLY A 322 14.16 -15.03 -1.24
CA GLY A 322 12.85 -15.65 -1.05
C GLY A 322 12.47 -15.98 0.40
N ASP A 323 13.24 -15.51 1.39
CA ASP A 323 12.96 -15.83 2.81
C ASP A 323 11.76 -15.08 3.35
N VAL A 324 10.61 -15.73 3.31
CA VAL A 324 9.35 -15.23 3.92
C VAL A 324 9.28 -15.47 5.43
N SER A 325 10.23 -16.24 6.01
CA SER A 325 10.29 -16.54 7.45
C SER A 325 11.06 -15.50 8.25
N ALA A 326 11.68 -14.51 7.58
CA ALA A 326 12.32 -13.37 8.23
C ALA A 326 11.35 -12.57 9.11
N TYR A 327 11.87 -11.76 10.02
CA TYR A 327 11.08 -11.15 11.09
C TYR A 327 9.99 -10.21 10.56
N ILE A 328 10.32 -9.25 9.73
CA ILE A 328 9.35 -8.27 9.20
C ILE A 328 8.35 -8.92 8.24
N PRO A 329 8.76 -9.75 7.25
CA PRO A 329 7.83 -10.51 6.43
C PRO A 329 6.77 -11.29 7.23
N THR A 330 7.20 -12.07 8.22
CA THR A 330 6.31 -12.87 9.07
C THR A 330 5.28 -12.01 9.79
N ASN A 331 5.71 -10.86 10.34
CA ASN A 331 4.81 -9.93 11.00
C ASN A 331 3.72 -9.40 10.06
N VAL A 332 4.11 -8.93 8.87
CA VAL A 332 3.15 -8.34 7.92
C VAL A 332 2.23 -9.40 7.31
N ILE A 333 2.72 -10.60 7.03
CA ILE A 333 1.87 -11.75 6.60
C ILE A 333 0.77 -12.04 7.64
N SER A 334 1.09 -11.97 8.93
CA SER A 334 0.11 -12.22 9.99
C SER A 334 -0.94 -11.11 10.15
N ILE A 335 -0.59 -9.87 9.84
CA ILE A 335 -1.48 -8.70 9.93
C ILE A 335 -2.43 -8.63 8.73
N THR A 336 -1.99 -9.06 7.55
CA THR A 336 -2.73 -8.92 6.30
C THR A 336 -3.75 -10.05 6.06
N ASP A 337 -4.68 -9.82 5.14
CA ASP A 337 -5.73 -10.76 4.75
C ASP A 337 -5.30 -11.69 3.60
N GLY A 338 -4.02 -11.79 3.37
CA GLY A 338 -3.40 -12.61 2.34
C GLY A 338 -2.15 -11.96 1.77
N GLN A 339 -1.52 -12.66 0.83
CA GLN A 339 -0.30 -12.19 0.16
C GLN A 339 -0.23 -12.63 -1.29
N ILE A 340 0.34 -11.76 -2.11
CA ILE A 340 0.78 -12.03 -3.48
C ILE A 340 2.28 -12.25 -3.43
N TYR A 341 2.71 -13.49 -3.58
CA TYR A 341 4.14 -13.85 -3.55
C TYR A 341 4.72 -13.84 -4.96
N LEU A 342 5.76 -13.03 -5.16
CA LEU A 342 6.50 -12.93 -6.42
C LEU A 342 7.81 -13.70 -6.34
N GLU A 343 7.98 -14.66 -7.24
CA GLU A 343 9.09 -15.58 -7.25
C GLU A 343 10.17 -15.16 -8.25
N THR A 344 11.43 -15.09 -7.80
CA THR A 344 12.55 -14.65 -8.62
C THR A 344 12.82 -15.58 -9.80
N GLU A 345 12.70 -16.89 -9.61
CA GLU A 345 12.93 -17.87 -10.68
C GLU A 345 11.89 -17.75 -11.80
N MET A 346 10.62 -17.56 -11.43
CA MET A 346 9.54 -17.30 -12.39
C MET A 346 9.77 -16.00 -13.16
N PHE A 347 10.20 -14.94 -12.48
CA PHE A 347 10.50 -13.66 -13.12
C PHE A 347 11.63 -13.78 -14.14
N ASN A 348 12.71 -14.47 -13.77
CA ASN A 348 13.90 -14.66 -14.60
C ASN A 348 13.62 -15.60 -15.79
N SER A 349 12.71 -16.58 -15.63
CA SER A 349 12.27 -17.45 -16.72
C SER A 349 11.33 -16.78 -17.72
N GLY A 350 11.01 -15.48 -17.51
CA GLY A 350 10.12 -14.71 -18.41
C GLY A 350 8.65 -14.86 -18.12
N PHE A 351 8.26 -15.55 -17.04
CA PHE A 351 6.89 -15.59 -16.59
C PHE A 351 6.58 -14.32 -15.76
N ARG A 352 5.90 -13.37 -16.37
CA ARG A 352 5.60 -12.05 -15.79
C ARG A 352 4.12 -11.69 -15.98
N PRO A 353 3.44 -11.30 -14.89
CA PRO A 353 3.91 -11.15 -13.51
C PRO A 353 4.26 -12.49 -12.85
N ALA A 354 5.30 -12.51 -12.04
CA ALA A 354 5.87 -13.72 -11.45
C ALA A 354 5.09 -14.20 -10.20
N VAL A 355 3.76 -14.23 -10.29
CA VAL A 355 2.88 -14.60 -9.18
C VAL A 355 2.92 -16.12 -8.96
N ASN A 356 3.42 -16.52 -7.80
CA ASN A 356 3.39 -17.92 -7.39
C ASN A 356 2.00 -18.29 -6.84
N ALA A 357 1.24 -19.06 -7.62
CA ALA A 357 -0.11 -19.48 -7.27
C ALA A 357 -0.19 -20.37 -6.01
N GLY A 358 0.88 -21.10 -5.69
CA GLY A 358 0.93 -21.99 -4.53
C GLY A 358 1.12 -21.26 -3.21
N LEU A 359 1.97 -20.22 -3.20
CA LEU A 359 2.31 -19.43 -2.01
C LEU A 359 1.43 -18.19 -1.83
N SER A 360 0.75 -17.75 -2.88
CA SER A 360 -0.15 -16.61 -2.83
C SER A 360 -1.53 -17.02 -2.31
N VAL A 361 -2.09 -16.21 -1.43
CA VAL A 361 -3.37 -16.48 -0.76
C VAL A 361 -4.18 -15.20 -0.66
N SER A 362 -5.48 -15.27 -0.96
CA SER A 362 -6.47 -14.27 -0.56
C SER A 362 -7.45 -14.89 0.43
N ARG A 363 -7.53 -14.35 1.65
CA ARG A 363 -8.47 -14.85 2.66
C ARG A 363 -9.92 -14.44 2.37
N VAL A 364 -10.13 -13.42 1.55
CA VAL A 364 -11.45 -13.01 1.06
C VAL A 364 -11.89 -13.91 -0.08
N GLY A 365 -10.98 -14.25 -0.99
CA GLY A 365 -11.20 -15.20 -2.07
C GLY A 365 -12.37 -14.82 -2.98
N GLY A 366 -13.22 -15.79 -3.30
CA GLY A 366 -14.31 -15.61 -4.26
C GLY A 366 -15.39 -14.59 -3.88
N ALA A 367 -15.43 -14.08 -2.65
CA ALA A 367 -16.28 -12.95 -2.27
C ALA A 367 -15.81 -11.63 -2.91
N ALA A 368 -14.52 -11.55 -3.26
CA ALA A 368 -13.91 -10.44 -3.98
C ALA A 368 -13.87 -10.63 -5.51
N GLN A 369 -14.70 -11.50 -6.05
CA GLN A 369 -14.82 -11.74 -7.49
C GLN A 369 -16.25 -11.55 -7.97
N ILE A 370 -16.41 -11.06 -9.21
CA ILE A 370 -17.71 -11.14 -9.89
C ILE A 370 -18.07 -12.60 -10.15
N GLY A 371 -19.37 -12.91 -10.20
CA GLY A 371 -19.86 -14.29 -10.36
C GLY A 371 -19.29 -15.01 -11.59
N ALA A 372 -19.11 -14.30 -12.70
CA ALA A 372 -18.48 -14.83 -13.92
C ALA A 372 -17.03 -15.29 -13.67
N MET A 373 -16.22 -14.47 -13.04
CA MET A 373 -14.82 -14.81 -12.71
C MET A 373 -14.75 -15.96 -11.72
N LYS A 374 -15.55 -15.91 -10.65
CA LYS A 374 -15.58 -16.96 -9.61
C LYS A 374 -15.86 -18.35 -10.19
N LYS A 375 -16.80 -18.44 -11.14
CA LYS A 375 -17.15 -19.72 -11.82
C LYS A 375 -15.98 -20.30 -12.61
N LEU A 376 -15.16 -19.44 -13.23
CA LEU A 376 -14.09 -19.84 -14.14
C LEU A 376 -12.72 -20.00 -13.46
N ALA A 377 -12.42 -19.18 -12.49
CA ALA A 377 -11.09 -19.11 -11.91
C ALA A 377 -10.80 -20.25 -10.91
N SER A 378 -11.85 -20.85 -10.34
CA SER A 378 -11.70 -21.91 -9.32
C SER A 378 -10.79 -23.07 -9.74
N PRO A 379 -10.84 -23.63 -10.96
CA PRO A 379 -9.97 -24.74 -11.38
C PRO A 379 -8.53 -24.32 -11.69
N ILE A 380 -8.27 -23.04 -12.01
CA ILE A 380 -6.95 -22.58 -12.51
C ILE A 380 -5.81 -22.93 -11.54
N ARG A 381 -6.02 -22.70 -10.24
CA ARG A 381 -4.98 -22.97 -9.23
C ARG A 381 -4.65 -24.46 -9.15
N VAL A 382 -5.65 -25.32 -9.25
CA VAL A 382 -5.48 -26.78 -9.21
C VAL A 382 -4.74 -27.24 -10.47
N GLU A 383 -5.16 -26.76 -11.64
CA GLU A 383 -4.52 -27.10 -12.92
C GLU A 383 -3.05 -26.64 -12.98
N LEU A 384 -2.74 -25.44 -12.45
CA LEU A 384 -1.36 -24.97 -12.36
C LEU A 384 -0.51 -25.76 -11.35
N ALA A 385 -1.10 -26.19 -10.23
CA ALA A 385 -0.40 -27.03 -9.27
C ALA A 385 -0.07 -28.40 -9.89
N GLN A 386 -1.04 -29.04 -10.54
CA GLN A 386 -0.83 -30.30 -11.29
C GLN A 386 0.21 -30.14 -12.39
N TYR A 387 0.13 -29.06 -13.15
CA TYR A 387 1.14 -28.78 -14.17
C TYR A 387 2.54 -28.70 -13.59
N ARG A 388 2.75 -28.03 -12.47
CA ARG A 388 4.06 -27.92 -11.81
C ARG A 388 4.62 -29.28 -11.39
N GLU A 389 3.79 -30.12 -10.80
CA GLU A 389 4.17 -31.48 -10.42
C GLU A 389 4.54 -32.33 -11.62
N LEU A 390 3.69 -32.34 -12.65
CA LEU A 390 3.92 -33.12 -13.87
C LEU A 390 5.11 -32.60 -14.68
N ALA A 391 5.33 -31.29 -14.75
CA ALA A 391 6.46 -30.70 -15.44
C ALA A 391 7.80 -31.10 -14.78
N ALA A 392 7.83 -31.20 -13.45
CA ALA A 392 9.01 -31.70 -12.73
C ALA A 392 9.29 -33.18 -13.06
N PHE A 393 8.25 -34.02 -13.13
CA PHE A 393 8.39 -35.43 -13.53
C PHE A 393 8.83 -35.62 -14.97
N SER A 394 8.34 -34.80 -15.89
CA SER A 394 8.65 -34.93 -17.33
C SER A 394 10.13 -34.71 -17.63
N GLN A 395 10.86 -33.99 -16.79
CA GLN A 395 12.30 -33.78 -16.93
C GLN A 395 13.13 -35.06 -16.70
N PHE A 396 12.57 -36.10 -16.08
CA PHE A 396 13.25 -37.35 -15.80
C PHE A 396 13.07 -38.42 -16.88
N GLY A 397 12.46 -38.08 -18.05
CA GLY A 397 12.50 -38.93 -19.25
C GLY A 397 11.57 -40.15 -19.23
N SER A 398 10.52 -40.16 -18.42
CA SER A 398 9.50 -41.20 -18.49
C SER A 398 8.58 -41.04 -19.72
N GLU A 399 8.18 -42.15 -20.36
CA GLU A 399 7.13 -42.11 -21.37
C GLU A 399 5.83 -41.64 -20.69
N LEU A 400 5.35 -40.48 -21.07
CA LEU A 400 4.09 -39.91 -20.57
C LEU A 400 2.91 -40.54 -21.32
N ASP A 401 1.89 -40.94 -20.59
CA ASP A 401 0.60 -41.32 -21.17
C ASP A 401 -0.12 -40.12 -21.80
N GLU A 402 -1.15 -40.40 -22.58
CA GLU A 402 -1.87 -39.36 -23.32
C GLU A 402 -2.57 -38.37 -22.42
N ASP A 403 -3.12 -38.82 -21.29
CA ASP A 403 -3.82 -37.98 -20.33
C ASP A 403 -2.83 -36.99 -19.64
N THR A 404 -1.68 -37.48 -19.23
CA THR A 404 -0.62 -36.64 -18.66
C THR A 404 -0.09 -35.62 -19.66
N ARG A 405 0.07 -35.99 -20.93
CA ARG A 405 0.47 -35.05 -21.98
C ARG A 405 -0.59 -33.94 -22.18
N ASN A 406 -1.87 -34.30 -22.17
CA ASN A 406 -2.97 -33.34 -22.29
C ASN A 406 -3.02 -32.40 -21.09
N GLN A 407 -2.78 -32.89 -19.87
CA GLN A 407 -2.73 -32.05 -18.67
C GLN A 407 -1.55 -31.07 -18.72
N LEU A 408 -0.37 -31.52 -19.16
CA LEU A 408 0.80 -30.65 -19.36
C LEU A 408 0.50 -29.57 -20.42
N ALA A 409 -0.05 -29.96 -21.55
CA ALA A 409 -0.43 -29.05 -22.62
C ALA A 409 -1.44 -27.98 -22.15
N GLN A 410 -2.43 -28.39 -21.36
CA GLN A 410 -3.42 -27.49 -20.78
C GLN A 410 -2.78 -26.50 -19.79
N GLY A 411 -1.98 -26.99 -18.86
CA GLY A 411 -1.30 -26.15 -17.88
C GLY A 411 -0.33 -25.14 -18.51
N GLU A 412 0.35 -25.54 -19.59
CA GLU A 412 1.23 -24.66 -20.35
C GLU A 412 0.45 -23.49 -21.01
N ARG A 413 -0.73 -23.75 -21.56
CA ARG A 413 -1.59 -22.72 -22.15
C ARG A 413 -2.15 -21.79 -21.09
N ILE A 414 -2.59 -22.32 -19.96
CA ILE A 414 -3.03 -21.49 -18.82
C ILE A 414 -1.86 -20.60 -18.33
N LYS A 415 -0.68 -21.17 -18.20
CA LYS A 415 0.52 -20.39 -17.83
C LYS A 415 0.79 -19.28 -18.84
N GLU A 416 0.64 -19.53 -20.14
CA GLU A 416 0.90 -18.53 -21.17
C GLU A 416 -0.11 -17.39 -21.15
N ILE A 417 -1.42 -17.66 -21.00
CA ILE A 417 -2.42 -16.60 -20.94
C ILE A 417 -2.32 -15.73 -19.69
N LEU A 418 -1.73 -16.23 -18.61
CA LEU A 418 -1.53 -15.45 -17.39
C LEU A 418 -0.38 -14.44 -17.50
N LYS A 419 0.48 -14.57 -18.50
CA LYS A 419 1.47 -13.55 -18.82
C LYS A 419 0.79 -12.26 -19.27
N GLN A 420 1.33 -11.15 -18.80
CA GLN A 420 0.79 -9.83 -19.11
C GLN A 420 1.89 -8.78 -19.08
N PRO A 421 2.00 -7.94 -20.11
CA PRO A 421 2.98 -6.86 -20.12
C PRO A 421 2.63 -5.78 -19.10
N GLN A 422 3.65 -5.15 -18.56
CA GLN A 422 3.54 -4.02 -17.63
C GLN A 422 2.81 -2.84 -18.27
N TYR A 423 2.06 -2.09 -17.47
CA TYR A 423 1.27 -0.91 -17.87
C TYR A 423 0.14 -1.21 -18.88
N LYS A 424 -0.31 -2.45 -18.92
CA LYS A 424 -1.46 -2.86 -19.73
C LYS A 424 -2.47 -3.64 -18.89
N PRO A 425 -3.07 -3.00 -17.88
CA PRO A 425 -4.14 -3.66 -17.15
C PRO A 425 -5.31 -4.00 -18.08
N MET A 426 -5.94 -5.13 -17.83
CA MET A 426 -7.01 -5.68 -18.66
C MET A 426 -8.36 -5.57 -17.94
N PRO A 427 -9.40 -5.01 -18.56
CA PRO A 427 -10.74 -4.99 -17.99
C PRO A 427 -11.27 -6.41 -17.71
N VAL A 428 -12.05 -6.56 -16.64
CA VAL A 428 -12.49 -7.87 -16.14
C VAL A 428 -13.30 -8.65 -17.16
N GLU A 429 -14.11 -8.01 -17.99
CA GLU A 429 -14.87 -8.66 -19.05
C GLU A 429 -13.98 -9.34 -20.09
N LYS A 430 -12.84 -8.76 -20.43
CA LYS A 430 -11.84 -9.38 -21.32
C LYS A 430 -11.11 -10.52 -20.62
N GLN A 431 -10.78 -10.35 -19.34
CA GLN A 431 -10.20 -11.43 -18.54
C GLN A 431 -11.12 -12.66 -18.50
N VAL A 432 -12.42 -12.45 -18.26
CA VAL A 432 -13.41 -13.53 -18.24
C VAL A 432 -13.42 -14.30 -19.54
N VAL A 433 -13.40 -13.61 -20.69
CA VAL A 433 -13.41 -14.23 -22.01
C VAL A 433 -12.20 -15.12 -22.26
N ILE A 434 -10.99 -14.63 -22.00
CA ILE A 434 -9.78 -15.42 -22.25
C ILE A 434 -9.60 -16.55 -21.24
N ILE A 435 -9.96 -16.34 -20.00
CA ILE A 435 -9.96 -17.38 -18.96
C ILE A 435 -10.99 -18.47 -19.30
N TYR A 436 -12.16 -18.09 -19.83
CA TYR A 436 -13.15 -19.04 -20.33
C TYR A 436 -12.55 -19.91 -21.46
N ALA A 437 -11.93 -19.29 -22.45
CA ALA A 437 -11.31 -20.01 -23.56
C ALA A 437 -10.24 -21.00 -23.07
N ALA A 438 -9.44 -20.62 -22.10
CA ALA A 438 -8.40 -21.48 -21.52
C ALA A 438 -8.98 -22.63 -20.69
N THR A 439 -9.87 -22.34 -19.75
CA THR A 439 -10.44 -23.36 -18.84
C THR A 439 -11.35 -24.34 -19.54
N ARG A 440 -11.99 -23.93 -20.65
CA ARG A 440 -12.81 -24.81 -21.50
C ARG A 440 -12.01 -25.50 -22.61
N LYS A 441 -10.67 -25.47 -22.55
CA LYS A 441 -9.74 -26.19 -23.42
C LYS A 441 -9.77 -25.77 -24.89
N TYR A 442 -10.28 -24.56 -25.21
CA TYR A 442 -10.27 -24.05 -26.59
C TYR A 442 -8.86 -23.74 -27.13
N LEU A 443 -7.85 -23.69 -26.25
CA LEU A 443 -6.49 -23.33 -26.62
C LEU A 443 -5.56 -24.54 -26.86
N LEU A 444 -6.04 -25.79 -26.71
CA LEU A 444 -5.19 -26.99 -26.79
C LEU A 444 -4.53 -27.21 -28.16
N ASP A 445 -5.21 -26.87 -29.21
CA ASP A 445 -4.75 -26.99 -30.61
C ASP A 445 -4.00 -25.75 -31.10
N ILE A 446 -3.84 -24.72 -30.26
CA ILE A 446 -3.09 -23.51 -30.58
C ILE A 446 -1.66 -23.66 -30.06
N GLU A 447 -0.67 -23.31 -30.90
CA GLU A 447 0.72 -23.29 -30.49
C GLU A 447 0.97 -22.26 -29.36
N VAL A 448 1.81 -22.61 -28.39
CA VAL A 448 2.04 -21.82 -27.17
C VAL A 448 2.50 -20.39 -27.48
N ASP A 449 3.39 -20.24 -28.46
CA ASP A 449 3.93 -18.94 -28.88
C ASP A 449 2.89 -18.06 -29.60
N ARG A 450 1.79 -18.63 -30.09
CA ARG A 450 0.69 -17.91 -30.73
C ARG A 450 -0.49 -17.56 -29.79
N ILE A 451 -0.45 -17.98 -28.54
CA ILE A 451 -1.57 -17.77 -27.59
C ILE A 451 -1.86 -16.29 -27.34
N LEU A 452 -0.85 -15.45 -27.20
CA LEU A 452 -1.05 -14.00 -27.00
C LEU A 452 -1.56 -13.32 -28.28
N GLU A 453 -1.19 -13.82 -29.46
CA GLU A 453 -1.77 -13.39 -30.74
C GLU A 453 -3.26 -13.77 -30.81
N PHE A 454 -3.59 -15.01 -30.44
CA PHE A 454 -4.97 -15.47 -30.33
C PHE A 454 -5.80 -14.62 -29.36
N GLU A 455 -5.27 -14.31 -28.18
CA GLU A 455 -5.93 -13.45 -27.19
C GLU A 455 -6.30 -12.09 -27.80
N SER A 456 -5.33 -11.44 -28.44
CA SER A 456 -5.53 -10.12 -29.05
C SER A 456 -6.55 -10.16 -30.19
N GLY A 457 -6.45 -11.16 -31.07
CA GLY A 457 -7.36 -11.36 -32.21
C GLY A 457 -8.77 -11.69 -31.73
N LEU A 458 -8.93 -12.54 -30.72
CA LEU A 458 -10.23 -12.87 -30.15
C LEU A 458 -10.94 -11.62 -29.58
N PHE A 459 -10.22 -10.74 -28.89
CA PHE A 459 -10.81 -9.52 -28.38
C PHE A 459 -11.25 -8.57 -29.49
N GLU A 460 -10.47 -8.45 -30.54
CA GLU A 460 -10.84 -7.65 -31.72
C GLU A 460 -12.05 -8.22 -32.42
N TYR A 461 -12.08 -9.52 -32.62
CA TYR A 461 -13.20 -10.24 -33.26
C TYR A 461 -14.50 -10.06 -32.47
N ILE A 462 -14.48 -10.28 -31.15
CA ILE A 462 -15.65 -10.10 -30.27
C ILE A 462 -16.08 -8.64 -30.26
N SER A 463 -15.16 -7.69 -30.16
CA SER A 463 -15.48 -6.26 -30.16
C SER A 463 -16.19 -5.82 -31.44
N THR A 464 -15.86 -6.47 -32.58
CA THR A 464 -16.41 -6.11 -33.89
C THR A 464 -17.73 -6.83 -34.16
N LYS A 465 -17.80 -8.13 -33.87
CA LYS A 465 -18.91 -8.99 -34.30
C LYS A 465 -19.92 -9.29 -33.19
N TYR A 466 -19.47 -9.28 -31.94
CA TYR A 466 -20.28 -9.62 -30.76
C TYR A 466 -20.07 -8.65 -29.59
N PRO A 467 -20.17 -7.32 -29.82
CA PRO A 467 -19.83 -6.32 -28.77
C PRO A 467 -20.67 -6.48 -27.49
N ASP A 468 -21.90 -6.98 -27.62
CA ASP A 468 -22.80 -7.22 -26.49
C ASP A 468 -22.23 -8.22 -25.44
N ILE A 469 -21.30 -9.09 -25.82
CA ILE A 469 -20.70 -10.06 -24.90
C ILE A 469 -19.96 -9.33 -23.79
N PHE A 470 -19.09 -8.38 -24.12
CA PHE A 470 -18.35 -7.62 -23.13
C PHE A 470 -19.28 -6.76 -22.26
N GLU A 471 -20.28 -6.13 -22.88
CA GLU A 471 -21.25 -5.30 -22.17
C GLU A 471 -22.08 -6.12 -21.18
N LYS A 472 -22.61 -7.24 -21.57
CA LYS A 472 -23.37 -8.15 -20.69
C LYS A 472 -22.52 -8.69 -19.53
N ILE A 473 -21.24 -9.08 -19.78
CA ILE A 473 -20.36 -9.52 -18.68
C ILE A 473 -20.16 -8.40 -17.66
N ARG A 474 -20.01 -7.15 -18.13
CA ARG A 474 -19.79 -5.98 -17.27
C ARG A 474 -21.02 -5.65 -16.44
N GLU A 475 -22.22 -5.72 -17.05
CA GLU A 475 -23.48 -5.36 -16.40
C GLU A 475 -24.01 -6.47 -15.50
N GLU A 476 -24.14 -7.67 -16.04
CA GLU A 476 -24.72 -8.81 -15.32
C GLU A 476 -23.78 -9.41 -14.27
N LYS A 477 -22.47 -9.25 -14.47
CA LYS A 477 -21.39 -9.79 -13.60
C LYS A 477 -21.48 -11.31 -13.41
N LYS A 478 -22.26 -11.99 -14.24
CA LYS A 478 -22.50 -13.45 -14.22
C LYS A 478 -22.42 -13.99 -15.63
N LEU A 479 -22.13 -15.29 -15.77
CA LEU A 479 -22.27 -16.02 -17.01
C LEU A 479 -23.60 -16.74 -16.99
N SER A 480 -24.62 -16.15 -17.65
CA SER A 480 -25.88 -16.82 -17.97
C SER A 480 -25.67 -17.87 -19.06
N ASP A 481 -26.56 -18.84 -19.15
CA ASP A 481 -26.45 -19.89 -20.18
C ASP A 481 -26.48 -19.29 -21.60
N GLU A 482 -27.31 -18.27 -21.83
CA GLU A 482 -27.36 -17.54 -23.10
C GLU A 482 -26.03 -16.84 -23.45
N LEU A 483 -25.42 -16.20 -22.44
CA LEU A 483 -24.14 -15.54 -22.62
C LEU A 483 -23.00 -16.53 -22.82
N GLU A 484 -23.04 -17.66 -22.11
CA GLU A 484 -22.09 -18.75 -22.31
C GLU A 484 -22.19 -19.35 -23.72
N ASP A 485 -23.39 -19.55 -24.25
CA ASP A 485 -23.59 -20.05 -25.61
C ASP A 485 -23.14 -19.04 -26.68
N ALA A 486 -23.41 -17.75 -26.47
CA ALA A 486 -22.90 -16.70 -27.36
C ALA A 486 -21.36 -16.66 -27.37
N LEU A 487 -20.74 -16.81 -26.19
CA LEU A 487 -19.29 -16.84 -26.03
C LEU A 487 -18.68 -18.08 -26.72
N LYS A 488 -19.25 -19.26 -26.52
CA LYS A 488 -18.85 -20.50 -27.21
C LYS A 488 -18.87 -20.31 -28.74
N LYS A 489 -19.96 -19.75 -29.25
CA LYS A 489 -20.12 -19.49 -30.67
C LYS A 489 -19.04 -18.54 -31.18
N ALA A 490 -18.83 -17.42 -30.51
CA ALA A 490 -17.84 -16.43 -30.90
C ALA A 490 -16.41 -16.99 -30.92
N ILE A 491 -16.04 -17.78 -29.91
CA ILE A 491 -14.71 -18.41 -29.82
C ILE A 491 -14.54 -19.45 -30.94
N THR A 492 -15.53 -20.29 -31.17
CA THR A 492 -15.45 -21.33 -32.19
C THR A 492 -15.32 -20.71 -33.58
N GLU A 493 -16.14 -19.71 -33.93
CA GLU A 493 -16.06 -19.01 -35.22
C GLU A 493 -14.69 -18.30 -35.40
N PHE A 494 -14.16 -17.71 -34.35
CA PHE A 494 -12.84 -17.08 -34.41
C PHE A 494 -11.74 -18.11 -34.65
N LYS A 495 -11.79 -19.25 -33.97
CA LYS A 495 -10.81 -20.34 -34.14
C LYS A 495 -10.76 -20.87 -35.59
N GLU A 496 -11.89 -20.93 -36.29
CA GLU A 496 -11.95 -21.38 -37.68
C GLU A 496 -11.22 -20.42 -38.64
N THR A 497 -11.03 -19.17 -38.22
CA THR A 497 -10.38 -18.12 -39.02
C THR A 497 -8.96 -17.79 -38.58
N PHE A 498 -8.53 -18.28 -37.41
CA PHE A 498 -7.20 -18.04 -36.83
C PHE A 498 -6.19 -19.07 -37.33
#